data_aeaab15b03c27d1f9e526a534f1b820d
#
_entry.id   aeaab15b03c27d1f9e526a534f1b820d
#
_cell.length_a   1.000
_cell.length_b   1.000
_cell.length_c   1.000
_cell.angle_alpha   90.00
_cell.angle_beta   90.00
_cell.angle_gamma   90.00
#
_symmetry.space_group_name_H-M   'P 1'
#
loop_
_entity.id
_entity.type
_entity.pdbx_description
1 polymer ?
#
loop_
_entity_poly.entity_id
_entity_poly.type
_entity_poly.pdbx_seq_one_letter_code
_entity_poly.pdbx_strand_id
1 'polypeptide(L)'
;RGLGDVYKRQDEGKTWKKTNKIAADWSKDPLNNRDFRDPKVFRWENKWFMVIAGGPLRIYSSDNLTDWKCESTYADLHTECPDLYPIETKDGVKWVLSRGGRFYKVGDFKQVDGKWKFVADEAYKNSDGVMNFGKDSYAAMTYYVQDFGTQENPTIPEIIEGNWMNTWDDYCNKVADTVGQNFNGTYNLNLKVGLKQENGKYVLTQTPISEYAVSYTHLTLP
;
A
#
# COMPACT_ATOMS: atom_id res chain seq x y z
N ARG A 1 -19.63 -6.90 -4.70
CA ARG A 1 -19.99 -5.71 -3.88
C ARG A 1 -19.02 -4.63 -4.31
N GLY A 2 -19.53 -3.43 -4.70
CA GLY A 2 -18.68 -2.30 -5.04
C GLY A 2 -17.81 -1.89 -3.86
N LEU A 3 -16.73 -1.14 -4.12
CA LEU A 3 -15.94 -0.53 -3.07
C LEU A 3 -16.86 0.38 -2.26
N GLY A 4 -16.87 0.12 -0.98
CA GLY A 4 -17.83 0.64 -0.05
C GLY A 4 -17.99 2.15 -0.05
N ASP A 5 -18.96 2.59 0.68
CA ASP A 5 -19.36 3.97 0.83
C ASP A 5 -18.21 4.92 1.15
N VAL A 6 -18.24 6.09 0.56
CA VAL A 6 -17.34 7.19 0.94
C VAL A 6 -17.69 7.64 2.35
N TYR A 7 -16.70 7.63 3.24
CA TYR A 7 -16.80 8.16 4.59
C TYR A 7 -16.15 9.54 4.66
N LYS A 8 -16.79 10.47 5.34
CA LYS A 8 -16.22 11.78 5.68
C LYS A 8 -15.97 11.85 7.17
N ARG A 9 -14.79 12.35 7.55
CA ARG A 9 -14.41 12.65 8.93
C ARG A 9 -13.94 14.09 9.04
N GLN A 10 -14.24 14.73 10.16
CA GLN A 10 -13.81 16.12 10.46
C GLN A 10 -13.21 16.24 11.87
N ASP A 11 -13.09 15.12 12.59
CA ASP A 11 -12.69 15.03 14.00
C ASP A 11 -11.57 14.00 14.22
N GLU A 12 -10.59 13.98 13.33
CA GLU A 12 -9.45 13.05 13.39
C GLU A 12 -9.86 11.56 13.41
N GLY A 13 -11.04 11.26 12.84
CA GLY A 13 -11.52 9.88 12.74
C GLY A 13 -12.27 9.35 13.97
N LYS A 14 -12.64 10.20 14.91
CA LYS A 14 -13.46 9.80 16.06
C LYS A 14 -14.88 9.43 15.66
N THR A 15 -15.43 10.13 14.65
CA THR A 15 -16.73 9.79 14.11
C THR A 15 -16.69 9.56 12.61
N TRP A 16 -17.57 8.72 12.10
CA TRP A 16 -17.65 8.37 10.69
C TRP A 16 -19.10 8.45 10.20
N LYS A 17 -19.31 9.17 9.10
CA LYS A 17 -20.62 9.24 8.45
C LYS A 17 -20.56 8.53 7.09
N LYS A 18 -21.40 7.53 6.93
CA LYS A 18 -21.60 6.85 5.66
C LYS A 18 -22.34 7.78 4.69
N THR A 19 -21.81 8.01 3.49
CA THR A 19 -22.41 8.92 2.51
C THR A 19 -23.41 8.24 1.59
N ASN A 20 -23.49 6.90 1.59
CA ASN A 20 -24.27 6.06 0.68
C ASN A 20 -23.90 6.27 -0.81
N LYS A 21 -22.69 6.75 -1.08
CA LYS A 21 -22.14 6.86 -2.43
C LYS A 21 -21.10 5.76 -2.65
N ILE A 22 -21.20 5.08 -3.78
CA ILE A 22 -20.19 4.11 -4.23
C ILE A 22 -19.06 4.90 -4.91
N ALA A 23 -17.84 4.81 -4.36
CA ALA A 23 -16.67 5.49 -4.92
C ALA A 23 -16.26 4.88 -6.27
N ALA A 24 -16.20 3.56 -6.35
CA ALA A 24 -15.89 2.83 -7.58
C ALA A 24 -16.68 1.51 -7.63
N ASP A 25 -17.09 1.13 -8.84
CA ASP A 25 -17.91 -0.05 -9.10
C ASP A 25 -17.23 -0.93 -10.15
N TRP A 26 -17.05 -2.19 -9.83
CA TRP A 26 -16.44 -3.18 -10.72
C TRP A 26 -17.18 -3.33 -12.07
N SER A 27 -18.49 -3.12 -12.09
CA SER A 27 -19.29 -3.23 -13.33
C SER A 27 -19.02 -2.10 -14.33
N LYS A 28 -18.39 -1.01 -13.86
CA LYS A 28 -17.93 0.14 -14.67
C LYS A 28 -16.42 0.14 -14.89
N ASP A 29 -15.74 -0.83 -14.32
CA ASP A 29 -14.30 -1.02 -14.50
C ASP A 29 -13.99 -1.53 -15.90
N PRO A 30 -12.97 -1.01 -16.61
CA PRO A 30 -12.64 -1.44 -17.97
C PRO A 30 -12.38 -2.93 -18.11
N LEU A 31 -11.92 -3.59 -17.04
CA LEU A 31 -11.66 -5.03 -17.02
C LEU A 31 -12.90 -5.87 -16.67
N ASN A 32 -13.98 -5.23 -16.21
CA ASN A 32 -15.24 -5.88 -15.83
C ASN A 32 -15.03 -7.14 -14.97
N ASN A 33 -14.13 -7.04 -13.99
CA ASN A 33 -13.78 -8.16 -13.15
C ASN A 33 -14.34 -7.95 -11.73
N ARG A 34 -15.08 -8.93 -11.21
CA ARG A 34 -15.72 -8.89 -9.88
C ARG A 34 -14.71 -8.90 -8.73
N ASP A 35 -13.49 -9.38 -8.96
CA ASP A 35 -12.39 -9.22 -8.03
C ASP A 35 -11.91 -7.77 -8.06
N PHE A 36 -12.49 -6.98 -7.15
CA PHE A 36 -12.35 -5.52 -7.12
C PHE A 36 -12.44 -5.07 -5.65
N ARG A 37 -11.28 -4.97 -5.01
CA ARG A 37 -11.16 -4.73 -3.57
C ARG A 37 -9.81 -4.12 -3.18
N ASP A 38 -9.60 -3.93 -1.89
CA ASP A 38 -8.35 -3.49 -1.27
C ASP A 38 -7.85 -2.14 -1.81
N PRO A 39 -8.67 -1.06 -1.72
CA PRO A 39 -8.26 0.24 -2.23
C PRO A 39 -7.23 0.88 -1.31
N LYS A 40 -6.16 1.44 -1.92
CA LYS A 40 -5.25 2.37 -1.26
C LYS A 40 -5.36 3.73 -1.93
N VAL A 41 -5.65 4.76 -1.15
CA VAL A 41 -5.81 6.13 -1.63
C VAL A 41 -4.63 6.99 -1.17
N PHE A 42 -4.11 7.82 -2.08
CA PHE A 42 -3.07 8.80 -1.81
C PHE A 42 -3.28 10.07 -2.62
N ARG A 43 -2.56 11.14 -2.29
CA ARG A 43 -2.62 12.41 -3.02
C ARG A 43 -1.26 12.76 -3.59
N TRP A 44 -1.23 13.08 -4.89
CA TRP A 44 -0.06 13.48 -5.64
C TRP A 44 -0.46 14.44 -6.76
N GLU A 45 0.38 15.42 -7.12
CA GLU A 45 0.06 16.41 -8.17
C GLU A 45 -1.29 17.09 -7.98
N ASN A 46 -1.62 17.42 -6.73
CA ASN A 46 -2.89 18.02 -6.33
C ASN A 46 -4.14 17.19 -6.71
N LYS A 47 -3.96 15.91 -7.04
CA LYS A 47 -4.99 14.97 -7.46
C LYS A 47 -5.01 13.75 -6.53
N TRP A 48 -6.15 13.18 -6.31
CA TRP A 48 -6.31 11.93 -5.59
C TRP A 48 -6.12 10.74 -6.54
N PHE A 49 -5.41 9.75 -6.07
CA PHE A 49 -5.22 8.47 -6.75
C PHE A 49 -5.65 7.33 -5.87
N MET A 50 -6.06 6.25 -6.50
CA MET A 50 -6.45 5.03 -5.83
C MET A 50 -5.92 3.84 -6.62
N VAL A 51 -5.13 2.98 -5.97
CA VAL A 51 -4.82 1.66 -6.51
C VAL A 51 -5.81 0.66 -5.95
N ILE A 52 -6.27 -0.25 -6.81
CA ILE A 52 -7.25 -1.28 -6.49
C ILE A 52 -6.78 -2.60 -7.09
N ALA A 53 -7.01 -3.68 -6.39
CA ALA A 53 -6.75 -5.03 -6.88
C ALA A 53 -7.83 -6.02 -6.44
N GLY A 54 -7.43 -7.15 -5.91
CA GLY A 54 -8.28 -8.30 -5.70
C GLY A 54 -8.50 -9.04 -7.01
N GLY A 55 -7.44 -9.23 -7.78
CA GLY A 55 -7.40 -9.67 -9.15
C GLY A 55 -6.47 -8.72 -9.92
N PRO A 56 -6.79 -8.28 -11.13
CA PRO A 56 -5.97 -7.33 -11.86
C PRO A 56 -5.80 -5.99 -11.12
N LEU A 57 -4.61 -5.41 -11.16
CA LEU A 57 -4.34 -4.09 -10.61
C LEU A 57 -4.93 -2.99 -11.50
N ARG A 58 -5.49 -1.95 -10.89
CA ARG A 58 -5.98 -0.73 -11.57
C ARG A 58 -5.52 0.50 -10.80
N ILE A 59 -5.36 1.59 -11.54
CA ILE A 59 -5.10 2.92 -10.98
C ILE A 59 -6.24 3.84 -11.42
N TYR A 60 -6.85 4.50 -10.45
CA TYR A 60 -7.89 5.49 -10.64
C TYR A 60 -7.43 6.86 -10.17
N SER A 61 -7.99 7.92 -10.72
CA SER A 61 -7.79 9.29 -10.25
C SER A 61 -9.11 9.99 -9.96
N SER A 62 -9.08 10.99 -9.06
CA SER A 62 -10.22 11.83 -8.72
C SER A 62 -9.76 13.22 -8.28
N ASP A 63 -10.58 14.23 -8.56
CA ASP A 63 -10.37 15.59 -8.05
C ASP A 63 -11.13 15.83 -6.73
N ASN A 64 -12.09 14.96 -6.37
CA ASN A 64 -13.04 15.23 -5.28
C ASN A 64 -13.35 14.02 -4.37
N LEU A 65 -12.65 12.88 -4.54
CA LEU A 65 -12.86 11.61 -3.82
C LEU A 65 -14.20 10.92 -4.08
N THR A 66 -15.03 11.45 -4.94
CA THR A 66 -16.35 10.87 -5.25
C THR A 66 -16.47 10.39 -6.69
N ASP A 67 -15.85 11.11 -7.62
CA ASP A 67 -15.90 10.81 -9.04
C ASP A 67 -14.53 10.27 -9.49
N TRP A 68 -14.47 8.98 -9.72
CA TRP A 68 -13.23 8.29 -10.02
C TRP A 68 -13.16 7.87 -11.49
N LYS A 69 -12.03 8.16 -12.11
CA LYS A 69 -11.72 7.81 -13.50
C LYS A 69 -10.60 6.79 -13.52
N CYS A 70 -10.78 5.68 -14.26
CA CYS A 70 -9.70 4.73 -14.48
C CYS A 70 -8.62 5.33 -15.38
N GLU A 71 -7.41 5.39 -14.88
CA GLU A 71 -6.22 5.88 -15.58
C GLU A 71 -5.50 4.74 -16.29
N SER A 72 -5.26 3.64 -15.60
CA SER A 72 -4.53 2.49 -16.15
C SER A 72 -4.97 1.16 -15.52
N THR A 73 -4.78 0.10 -16.28
CA THR A 73 -5.05 -1.28 -15.89
C THR A 73 -3.84 -2.16 -16.18
N TYR A 74 -3.64 -3.17 -15.33
CA TYR A 74 -2.54 -4.12 -15.41
C TYR A 74 -3.14 -5.52 -15.37
N ALA A 75 -3.65 -5.98 -16.52
CA ALA A 75 -4.43 -7.21 -16.62
C ALA A 75 -3.66 -8.46 -16.16
N ASP A 76 -2.35 -8.46 -16.37
CA ASP A 76 -1.47 -9.58 -16.00
C ASP A 76 -0.91 -9.47 -14.57
N LEU A 77 -1.12 -8.36 -13.89
CA LEU A 77 -0.67 -8.15 -12.51
C LEU A 77 -1.80 -8.43 -11.54
N HIS A 78 -2.05 -9.71 -11.27
CA HIS A 78 -3.01 -10.14 -10.27
C HIS A 78 -2.42 -10.03 -8.87
N THR A 79 -3.16 -9.41 -7.96
CA THR A 79 -2.71 -9.23 -6.58
C THR A 79 -3.87 -8.97 -5.63
N GLU A 80 -3.54 -8.98 -4.34
CA GLU A 80 -4.32 -8.46 -3.23
C GLU A 80 -3.52 -7.38 -2.51
N CYS A 81 -4.18 -6.56 -1.70
CA CYS A 81 -3.54 -5.54 -0.86
C CYS A 81 -2.47 -4.73 -1.61
N PRO A 82 -2.82 -4.08 -2.74
CA PRO A 82 -1.85 -3.25 -3.46
C PRO A 82 -1.57 -1.98 -2.68
N ASP A 83 -0.32 -1.52 -2.71
CA ASP A 83 0.05 -0.22 -2.20
C ASP A 83 0.98 0.50 -3.19
N LEU A 84 0.87 1.80 -3.28
CA LEU A 84 1.70 2.63 -4.17
C LEU A 84 2.09 3.90 -3.43
N TYR A 85 3.38 4.07 -3.20
CA TYR A 85 3.91 5.16 -2.41
C TYR A 85 5.27 5.63 -2.91
N PRO A 86 5.58 6.94 -2.77
CA PRO A 86 6.87 7.51 -3.14
C PRO A 86 7.88 7.36 -2.00
N ILE A 87 9.14 7.25 -2.39
CA ILE A 87 10.30 7.34 -1.50
C ILE A 87 11.29 8.34 -2.10
N GLU A 88 11.74 9.27 -1.28
CA GLU A 88 12.81 10.19 -1.68
C GLU A 88 14.14 9.44 -1.71
N THR A 89 14.89 9.63 -2.79
CA THR A 89 16.21 9.04 -2.99
C THR A 89 17.21 10.13 -3.38
N LYS A 90 18.49 9.79 -3.41
CA LYS A 90 19.52 10.73 -3.88
C LYS A 90 19.36 11.15 -5.36
N ASP A 91 18.65 10.36 -6.16
CA ASP A 91 18.41 10.59 -7.59
C ASP A 91 16.98 11.13 -7.85
N GLY A 92 16.29 11.62 -6.82
CA GLY A 92 14.91 12.11 -6.88
C GLY A 92 13.91 11.12 -6.29
N VAL A 93 12.62 11.35 -6.58
CA VAL A 93 11.53 10.52 -6.07
C VAL A 93 11.41 9.25 -6.89
N LYS A 94 11.43 8.11 -6.22
CA LYS A 94 11.07 6.81 -6.78
C LYS A 94 9.77 6.30 -6.15
N TRP A 95 9.06 5.49 -6.89
CA TRP A 95 7.80 4.91 -6.44
C TRP A 95 7.93 3.40 -6.21
N VAL A 96 7.31 2.95 -5.17
CA VAL A 96 7.22 1.52 -4.83
C VAL A 96 5.79 1.08 -5.03
N LEU A 97 5.59 0.07 -5.86
CA LEU A 97 4.35 -0.68 -5.99
C LEU A 97 4.51 -1.99 -5.24
N SER A 98 3.89 -2.12 -4.07
CA SER A 98 3.89 -3.36 -3.30
C SER A 98 2.57 -4.10 -3.43
N ARG A 99 2.59 -5.41 -3.20
CA ARG A 99 1.45 -6.28 -3.33
C ARG A 99 1.51 -7.49 -2.41
N GLY A 100 0.37 -7.81 -1.81
CA GLY A 100 0.24 -8.93 -0.88
C GLY A 100 1.12 -8.83 0.36
N GLY A 101 1.86 -7.73 0.54
CA GLY A 101 2.84 -7.57 1.61
C GLY A 101 4.08 -8.44 1.48
N ARG A 102 4.36 -8.99 0.29
CA ARG A 102 5.54 -9.86 0.04
C ARG A 102 6.37 -9.44 -1.14
N PHE A 103 5.78 -8.82 -2.14
CA PHE A 103 6.45 -8.49 -3.39
C PHE A 103 6.37 -7.00 -3.67
N TYR A 104 7.39 -6.47 -4.33
CA TYR A 104 7.39 -5.06 -4.75
C TYR A 104 8.09 -4.87 -6.09
N LYS A 105 7.77 -3.76 -6.73
CA LYS A 105 8.50 -3.19 -7.85
C LYS A 105 8.92 -1.76 -7.51
N VAL A 106 10.04 -1.31 -8.01
CA VAL A 106 10.44 0.09 -7.97
C VAL A 106 10.33 0.67 -9.38
N GLY A 107 9.92 1.93 -9.46
CA GLY A 107 9.75 2.60 -10.74
C GLY A 107 9.34 4.06 -10.57
N ASP A 108 8.61 4.56 -11.55
CA ASP A 108 8.08 5.92 -11.57
C ASP A 108 6.55 5.89 -11.67
N PHE A 109 5.91 6.82 -10.99
CA PHE A 109 4.48 7.08 -11.17
C PHE A 109 4.33 8.39 -11.93
N LYS A 110 3.94 8.29 -13.20
CA LYS A 110 3.95 9.42 -14.15
C LYS A 110 2.88 9.31 -15.21
N GLN A 111 2.66 10.41 -15.93
CA GLN A 111 1.82 10.39 -17.10
C GLN A 111 2.55 9.79 -18.31
N VAL A 112 1.88 8.86 -18.98
CA VAL A 112 2.28 8.28 -20.26
C VAL A 112 1.05 8.29 -21.17
N ASP A 113 1.15 8.95 -22.31
CA ASP A 113 0.02 9.15 -23.25
C ASP A 113 -1.21 9.78 -22.58
N GLY A 114 -0.98 10.78 -21.71
CA GLY A 114 -2.04 11.50 -21.00
C GLY A 114 -2.74 10.71 -19.89
N LYS A 115 -2.24 9.54 -19.52
CA LYS A 115 -2.78 8.68 -18.42
C LYS A 115 -1.74 8.42 -17.36
N TRP A 116 -2.14 8.42 -16.13
CA TRP A 116 -1.28 8.08 -15.01
C TRP A 116 -0.99 6.58 -14.96
N LYS A 117 0.28 6.24 -14.88
CA LYS A 117 0.77 4.86 -14.87
C LYS A 117 1.93 4.70 -13.89
N PHE A 118 2.01 3.53 -13.26
CA PHE A 118 3.24 3.05 -12.67
C PHE A 118 4.09 2.39 -13.76
N VAL A 119 5.30 2.86 -13.94
CA VAL A 119 6.26 2.33 -14.92
C VAL A 119 7.43 1.76 -14.16
N ALA A 120 7.54 0.44 -14.13
CA ALA A 120 8.62 -0.25 -13.43
C ALA A 120 9.98 0.07 -14.06
N ASP A 121 11.00 0.25 -13.22
CA ASP A 121 12.40 0.31 -13.65
C ASP A 121 12.77 -0.98 -14.38
N GLU A 122 13.79 -0.92 -15.25
CA GLU A 122 14.21 -2.05 -16.08
C GLU A 122 14.43 -3.35 -15.27
N ALA A 123 15.07 -3.20 -14.08
CA ALA A 123 15.35 -4.32 -13.19
C ALA A 123 14.08 -5.01 -12.63
N TYR A 124 12.92 -4.34 -12.71
CA TYR A 124 11.64 -4.80 -12.17
C TYR A 124 10.57 -5.09 -13.22
N LYS A 125 10.89 -4.98 -14.52
CA LYS A 125 9.92 -5.26 -15.58
C LYS A 125 9.38 -6.68 -15.50
N ASN A 126 10.28 -7.66 -15.40
CA ASN A 126 9.96 -9.08 -15.47
C ASN A 126 10.20 -9.82 -14.14
N SER A 127 10.50 -9.09 -13.06
CA SER A 127 10.74 -9.66 -11.74
C SER A 127 10.20 -8.76 -10.64
N ASP A 128 10.01 -9.33 -9.48
CA ASP A 128 9.67 -8.59 -8.27
C ASP A 128 10.85 -8.63 -7.30
N GLY A 129 10.96 -7.60 -6.48
CA GLY A 129 11.69 -7.68 -5.22
C GLY A 129 10.85 -8.41 -4.17
N VAL A 130 11.50 -9.00 -3.19
CA VAL A 130 10.84 -9.62 -2.05
C VAL A 130 11.03 -8.71 -0.84
N MET A 131 9.90 -8.41 -0.20
CA MET A 131 9.87 -7.68 1.05
C MET A 131 9.53 -8.61 2.19
N ASN A 132 9.65 -8.76 3.24
CA ASN A 132 9.20 -9.73 4.26
C ASN A 132 9.55 -11.19 3.93
N PHE A 133 10.69 -11.62 4.41
CA PHE A 133 11.23 -12.96 4.17
C PHE A 133 10.63 -14.02 5.07
N GLY A 134 9.94 -13.63 6.15
CA GLY A 134 9.23 -14.54 7.04
C GLY A 134 8.07 -15.23 6.34
N LYS A 135 7.72 -16.42 6.79
CA LYS A 135 6.56 -17.15 6.27
C LYS A 135 5.25 -16.44 6.61
N ASP A 136 5.14 -15.95 7.83
CA ASP A 136 3.95 -15.34 8.39
C ASP A 136 4.01 -13.81 8.28
N SER A 137 3.85 -13.31 7.06
CA SER A 137 3.76 -11.89 6.78
C SER A 137 2.91 -11.69 5.53
N TYR A 138 1.77 -11.02 5.67
CA TYR A 138 0.84 -10.77 4.59
C TYR A 138 0.09 -9.44 4.74
N ALA A 139 -0.56 -8.99 3.65
CA ALA A 139 -1.43 -7.83 3.62
C ALA A 139 -0.77 -6.55 4.15
N ALA A 140 0.52 -6.34 3.86
CA ALA A 140 1.20 -5.12 4.27
C ALA A 140 0.57 -3.90 3.61
N MET A 141 0.37 -2.86 4.41
CA MET A 141 -0.10 -1.56 3.97
C MET A 141 0.75 -0.47 4.62
N THR A 142 1.01 0.59 3.86
CA THR A 142 1.72 1.73 4.41
C THR A 142 0.77 2.79 4.95
N TYR A 143 1.26 3.60 5.87
CA TYR A 143 0.59 4.80 6.34
C TYR A 143 1.60 5.94 6.53
N TYR A 144 1.10 7.16 6.48
CA TYR A 144 1.88 8.38 6.50
C TYR A 144 0.99 9.56 6.94
N VAL A 145 1.59 10.66 7.35
CA VAL A 145 0.87 11.74 8.02
C VAL A 145 0.46 12.91 7.12
N GLN A 146 0.91 12.94 5.87
CA GLN A 146 0.66 14.06 4.95
C GLN A 146 0.59 13.63 3.48
N ASP A 147 0.13 14.56 2.61
CA ASP A 147 0.18 14.39 1.16
C ASP A 147 1.61 14.37 0.64
N PHE A 148 1.83 13.79 -0.53
CA PHE A 148 3.16 13.64 -1.12
C PHE A 148 3.67 14.87 -1.88
N GLY A 149 2.84 15.87 -2.08
CA GLY A 149 3.19 17.08 -2.84
C GLY A 149 3.11 16.87 -4.35
N THR A 150 4.07 17.42 -5.06
CA THR A 150 4.19 17.33 -6.52
C THR A 150 5.61 16.88 -6.91
N GLN A 151 5.78 16.50 -8.18
CA GLN A 151 7.10 16.14 -8.70
C GLN A 151 8.11 17.32 -8.60
N GLU A 152 7.63 18.57 -8.77
CA GLU A 152 8.47 19.76 -8.66
C GLU A 152 8.79 20.10 -7.20
N ASN A 153 7.84 19.88 -6.30
CA ASN A 153 7.96 20.18 -4.88
C ASN A 153 7.47 18.98 -4.03
N PRO A 154 8.24 17.89 -3.99
CA PRO A 154 7.86 16.71 -3.23
C PRO A 154 7.91 16.99 -1.72
N THR A 155 6.93 16.46 -1.00
CA THR A 155 6.84 16.52 0.47
C THR A 155 6.69 15.12 1.03
N ILE A 156 7.66 14.25 0.69
CA ILE A 156 7.59 12.84 1.02
C ILE A 156 7.77 12.63 2.53
N PRO A 157 6.75 12.19 3.26
CA PRO A 157 6.86 11.91 4.68
C PRO A 157 7.60 10.59 4.92
N GLU A 158 7.88 10.31 6.18
CA GLU A 158 8.28 8.96 6.57
C GLU A 158 7.14 7.99 6.25
N ILE A 159 7.45 6.93 5.53
CA ILE A 159 6.50 5.89 5.16
C ILE A 159 6.66 4.72 6.12
N ILE A 160 5.59 4.39 6.82
CA ILE A 160 5.55 3.30 7.80
C ILE A 160 4.71 2.16 7.24
N GLU A 161 5.24 0.96 7.32
CA GLU A 161 4.55 -0.27 6.93
C GLU A 161 4.07 -1.02 8.17
N GLY A 162 2.85 -1.50 8.10
CA GLY A 162 2.31 -2.48 9.02
C GLY A 162 1.74 -3.65 8.25
N ASN A 163 1.81 -4.86 8.81
CA ASN A 163 1.30 -6.05 8.18
C ASN A 163 0.72 -7.06 9.17
N TRP A 164 0.00 -8.01 8.64
CA TRP A 164 -0.51 -9.14 9.38
C TRP A 164 0.59 -10.20 9.53
N MET A 165 0.99 -10.51 10.77
CA MET A 165 1.96 -11.56 11.06
C MET A 165 1.28 -12.92 11.01
N ASN A 166 0.83 -13.28 9.83
CA ASN A 166 0.14 -14.53 9.54
C ASN A 166 0.13 -14.79 8.03
N THR A 167 -0.46 -15.88 7.60
CA THR A 167 -0.72 -16.21 6.19
C THR A 167 -2.07 -16.95 6.05
N TRP A 168 -2.44 -17.31 4.84
CA TRP A 168 -3.61 -18.14 4.54
C TRP A 168 -3.37 -19.65 4.70
N ASP A 169 -2.18 -20.06 5.16
CA ASP A 169 -1.89 -21.47 5.41
C ASP A 169 -2.73 -22.02 6.58
N ASP A 170 -3.14 -23.26 6.47
CA ASP A 170 -4.06 -23.93 7.40
C ASP A 170 -3.63 -23.86 8.87
N TYR A 171 -2.32 -23.97 9.15
CA TYR A 171 -1.84 -23.94 10.54
C TYR A 171 -2.16 -22.63 11.25
N CYS A 172 -2.18 -21.51 10.52
CA CYS A 172 -2.47 -20.19 11.07
C CYS A 172 -3.90 -20.10 11.66
N ASN A 173 -4.83 -20.82 11.05
CA ASN A 173 -6.23 -20.82 11.49
C ASN A 173 -6.48 -21.77 12.68
N LYS A 174 -5.50 -22.62 13.01
CA LYS A 174 -5.63 -23.65 14.05
C LYS A 174 -4.86 -23.34 15.33
N VAL A 175 -3.97 -22.36 15.30
CA VAL A 175 -3.10 -22.04 16.45
C VAL A 175 -3.91 -21.60 17.66
N ALA A 176 -4.92 -20.75 17.48
CA ALA A 176 -5.75 -20.26 18.58
C ALA A 176 -6.39 -21.41 19.37
N ASP A 177 -6.96 -22.38 18.67
CA ASP A 177 -7.58 -23.56 19.29
C ASP A 177 -6.56 -24.42 20.04
N THR A 178 -5.36 -24.55 19.48
CA THR A 178 -4.28 -25.37 20.06
C THR A 178 -3.75 -24.79 21.35
N VAL A 179 -3.69 -23.47 21.49
CA VAL A 179 -3.10 -22.78 22.64
C VAL A 179 -4.15 -22.11 23.54
N GLY A 180 -5.42 -22.26 23.23
CA GLY A 180 -6.52 -21.68 24.02
C GLY A 180 -6.62 -20.17 23.95
N GLN A 181 -6.24 -19.55 22.84
CA GLN A 181 -6.35 -18.12 22.61
C GLN A 181 -7.73 -17.73 22.05
N ASN A 182 -8.19 -16.52 22.39
CA ASN A 182 -9.45 -15.97 21.88
C ASN A 182 -9.29 -15.21 20.54
N PHE A 183 -8.12 -15.21 19.95
CA PHE A 183 -7.80 -14.52 18.70
C PHE A 183 -6.87 -15.37 17.85
N ASN A 184 -6.82 -15.07 16.56
CA ASN A 184 -5.97 -15.73 15.59
C ASN A 184 -5.08 -14.70 14.88
N GLY A 185 -3.78 -15.00 14.82
CA GLY A 185 -2.78 -14.09 14.26
C GLY A 185 -2.46 -12.89 15.14
N THR A 186 -1.53 -12.09 14.71
CA THR A 186 -1.10 -10.86 15.37
C THR A 186 -0.65 -9.83 14.33
N TYR A 187 -0.53 -8.58 14.76
CA TYR A 187 0.03 -7.52 13.95
C TYR A 187 1.56 -7.50 14.10
N ASN A 188 2.28 -7.30 13.00
CA ASN A 188 3.74 -7.23 13.03
C ASN A 188 4.22 -5.89 13.60
N LEU A 189 5.50 -5.82 13.95
CA LEU A 189 6.14 -4.54 14.29
C LEU A 189 6.07 -3.59 13.09
N ASN A 190 5.77 -2.33 13.35
CA ASN A 190 5.79 -1.30 12.33
C ASN A 190 7.21 -1.05 11.84
N LEU A 191 7.35 -0.96 10.53
CA LEU A 191 8.64 -0.80 9.87
C LEU A 191 8.65 0.51 9.07
N LYS A 192 9.68 1.29 9.25
CA LYS A 192 10.00 2.37 8.31
C LYS A 192 10.51 1.75 7.02
N VAL A 193 9.92 2.12 5.89
CA VAL A 193 10.37 1.69 4.57
C VAL A 193 11.18 2.77 3.88
N GLY A 194 12.17 2.36 3.12
CA GLY A 194 13.05 3.22 2.35
C GLY A 194 13.60 2.52 1.14
N LEU A 195 14.43 3.20 0.37
CA LEU A 195 15.15 2.63 -0.78
C LEU A 195 16.64 2.86 -0.63
N LYS A 196 17.45 1.84 -0.93
CA LYS A 196 18.90 1.95 -1.10
C LYS A 196 19.32 1.43 -2.47
N GLN A 197 20.43 1.94 -2.97
CA GLN A 197 21.01 1.46 -4.22
C GLN A 197 21.92 0.26 -3.98
N GLU A 198 21.68 -0.83 -4.69
CA GLU A 198 22.52 -2.02 -4.70
C GLU A 198 22.69 -2.52 -6.14
N ASN A 199 23.93 -2.71 -6.58
CA ASN A 199 24.25 -3.22 -7.91
C ASN A 199 23.49 -2.51 -9.06
N GLY A 200 23.37 -1.18 -8.97
CA GLY A 200 22.75 -0.35 -10.01
C GLY A 200 21.21 -0.32 -9.99
N LYS A 201 20.56 -0.95 -9.02
CA LYS A 201 19.11 -0.89 -8.83
C LYS A 201 18.73 -0.39 -7.42
N TYR A 202 17.56 0.17 -7.28
CA TYR A 202 16.98 0.48 -5.97
C TYR A 202 16.35 -0.78 -5.37
N VAL A 203 16.66 -1.05 -4.11
CA VAL A 203 16.05 -2.15 -3.33
C VAL A 203 15.38 -1.58 -2.09
N LEU A 204 14.26 -2.19 -1.70
CA LEU A 204 13.51 -1.79 -0.53
C LEU A 204 14.31 -2.09 0.75
N THR A 205 14.25 -1.16 1.69
CA THR A 205 14.78 -1.34 3.05
C THR A 205 13.65 -1.24 4.06
N GLN A 206 13.73 -2.04 5.10
CA GLN A 206 12.76 -2.08 6.18
C GLN A 206 13.52 -2.05 7.51
N THR A 207 13.22 -1.07 8.36
CA THR A 207 13.84 -0.92 9.68
C THR A 207 12.74 -0.68 10.72
N PRO A 208 12.85 -1.24 11.93
CA PRO A 208 11.91 -0.91 13.01
C PRO A 208 11.84 0.60 13.21
N ILE A 209 10.66 1.12 13.49
CA ILE A 209 10.49 2.54 13.80
C ILE A 209 11.21 2.90 15.09
N SER A 210 11.66 4.17 15.19
CA SER A 210 12.46 4.66 16.32
C SER A 210 11.75 4.58 17.67
N GLU A 211 10.43 4.64 17.68
CA GLU A 211 9.59 4.56 18.88
C GLU A 211 9.79 3.27 19.67
N TYR A 212 10.18 2.18 19.03
CA TYR A 212 10.50 0.94 19.74
C TYR A 212 11.79 1.05 20.55
N ALA A 213 12.76 1.82 20.09
CA ALA A 213 14.00 2.06 20.84
C ALA A 213 13.73 2.84 22.15
N VAL A 214 12.80 3.78 22.12
CA VAL A 214 12.41 4.57 23.32
C VAL A 214 11.71 3.69 24.36
N SER A 215 10.88 2.74 23.94
CA SER A 215 10.22 1.81 24.85
C SER A 215 11.21 0.92 25.62
N TYR A 216 12.34 0.59 25.01
CA TYR A 216 13.39 -0.23 25.66
C TYR A 216 14.14 0.51 26.78
N THR A 217 14.27 1.84 26.68
CA THR A 217 14.98 2.65 27.69
C THR A 217 14.15 2.93 28.96
N HIS A 218 12.85 2.68 28.92
CA HIS A 218 11.95 2.85 30.07
C HIS A 218 11.57 1.53 30.78
N LEU A 219 11.99 0.40 30.26
CA LEU A 219 11.95 -0.86 30.97
C LEU A 219 13.18 -0.96 31.88
N THR A 220 13.16 -0.24 32.98
CA THR A 220 14.02 -0.59 34.13
C THR A 220 13.54 -1.94 34.62
N LEU A 221 14.33 -2.98 34.36
CA LEU A 221 14.16 -4.27 35.01
C LEU A 221 14.24 -4.05 36.54
N PRO A 222 13.38 -4.67 37.31
CA PRO A 222 13.40 -4.59 38.77
C PRO A 222 14.68 -5.21 39.34
#